data_a6784fe461f08a0f8857bedb199d9085
#
_entry.id   a6784fe461f08a0f8857bedb199d9085
#
_cell.length_a   1.000
_cell.length_b   1.000
_cell.length_c   1.000
_cell.angle_alpha   90.00
_cell.angle_beta   90.00
_cell.angle_gamma   90.00
#
_symmetry.space_group_name_H-M   'P 1'
#
loop_
_entity.id
_entity.type
_entity.pdbx_description
1 polymer ?
#
loop_
_entity_poly.entity_id
_entity_poly.type
_entity_poly.pdbx_seq_one_letter_code
_entity_poly.pdbx_strand_id
1 'polypeptide(L)'
;MKPVYAHYPWKWLLKSGTEGVATTDYGRSLMREMMLVYDGDQKRYAQIAGHGFRILAEAMEKNLPYELKCPALLMCGTQDHAGSCIRYNKAWHRNTKIPLTWIEGAGHNSNTDKPEQVNRLIEEFVADIL
;
A
#
# COMPACT_ATOMS: atom_id res chain seq x y z
N MET A 1 14.17 -8.92 -12.93
CA MET A 1 13.97 -7.60 -13.56
C MET A 1 14.88 -6.60 -12.86
N LYS A 2 16.01 -6.24 -13.48
CA LYS A 2 16.73 -5.03 -13.08
C LYS A 2 15.82 -3.88 -13.42
N PRO A 3 15.56 -3.01 -12.51
CA PRO A 3 14.32 -2.27 -12.52
C PRO A 3 14.32 -1.20 -13.59
N VAL A 4 13.29 -1.25 -14.38
CA VAL A 4 12.85 -0.17 -15.27
C VAL A 4 12.96 1.20 -14.55
N TYR A 5 12.72 1.24 -13.26
CA TYR A 5 12.87 2.42 -12.40
C TYR A 5 14.27 3.07 -12.38
N ALA A 6 15.34 2.30 -12.62
CA ALA A 6 16.69 2.87 -12.68
C ALA A 6 16.91 3.79 -13.89
N HIS A 7 16.10 3.62 -14.95
CA HIS A 7 16.22 4.33 -16.22
C HIS A 7 15.05 5.28 -16.53
N TYR A 8 14.03 5.26 -15.66
CA TYR A 8 12.89 6.17 -15.81
C TYR A 8 13.27 7.57 -15.34
N PRO A 9 12.81 8.65 -15.98
CA PRO A 9 13.07 10.01 -15.50
C PRO A 9 12.57 10.18 -14.06
N TRP A 10 13.45 10.59 -13.15
CA TRP A 10 13.13 10.69 -11.71
C TRP A 10 11.88 11.50 -11.42
N LYS A 11 11.70 12.63 -12.09
CA LYS A 11 10.51 13.47 -11.95
C LYS A 11 9.20 12.74 -12.25
N TRP A 12 9.23 11.76 -13.16
CA TRP A 12 8.06 10.96 -13.52
C TRP A 12 7.79 9.88 -12.48
N LEU A 13 8.84 9.27 -11.94
CA LEU A 13 8.71 8.32 -10.82
C LEU A 13 8.15 9.04 -9.59
N LEU A 14 8.67 10.21 -9.27
CA LEU A 14 8.21 11.03 -8.16
C LEU A 14 6.73 11.40 -8.33
N LYS A 15 6.34 11.85 -9.51
CA LYS A 15 4.93 12.19 -9.80
C LYS A 15 4.04 10.95 -9.71
N SER A 16 4.36 9.89 -10.43
CA SER A 16 3.51 8.69 -10.46
C SER A 16 3.46 7.98 -9.11
N GLY A 17 4.55 7.96 -8.36
CA GLY A 17 4.59 7.38 -7.02
C GLY A 17 3.76 8.17 -6.00
N THR A 18 3.68 9.49 -6.13
CA THR A 18 2.87 10.32 -5.23
C THR A 18 1.39 10.33 -5.62
N GLU A 19 1.07 10.58 -6.88
CA GLU A 19 -0.31 10.66 -7.37
C GLU A 19 -1.00 9.30 -7.47
N GLY A 20 -0.23 8.23 -7.69
CA GLY A 20 -0.74 6.87 -7.85
C GLY A 20 -1.11 6.16 -6.55
N VAL A 21 -0.67 6.67 -5.39
CA VAL A 21 -0.88 6.00 -4.10
C VAL A 21 -1.70 6.81 -3.09
N ALA A 22 -1.83 8.11 -3.27
CA ALA A 22 -2.56 8.99 -2.38
C ALA A 22 -3.53 9.90 -3.15
N THR A 23 -4.68 10.17 -2.56
CA THR A 23 -5.74 11.01 -3.15
C THR A 23 -5.77 12.41 -2.57
N THR A 24 -5.29 12.61 -1.34
CA THR A 24 -5.27 13.92 -0.68
C THR A 24 -3.94 14.65 -0.91
N ASP A 25 -3.96 15.98 -0.84
CA ASP A 25 -2.74 16.78 -0.94
C ASP A 25 -1.78 16.48 0.21
N TYR A 26 -2.31 16.23 1.41
CA TYR A 26 -1.52 15.84 2.57
C TYR A 26 -0.85 14.48 2.36
N GLY A 27 -1.59 13.46 1.96
CA GLY A 27 -1.04 12.13 1.67
C GLY A 27 0.01 12.17 0.56
N ARG A 28 -0.22 12.97 -0.50
CA ARG A 28 0.74 13.17 -1.58
C ARG A 28 2.00 13.88 -1.11
N SER A 29 1.89 14.89 -0.23
CA SER A 29 3.06 15.60 0.29
C SER A 29 3.95 14.67 1.12
N LEU A 30 3.37 13.86 2.01
CA LEU A 30 4.11 12.88 2.80
C LEU A 30 4.80 11.83 1.92
N MET A 31 4.10 11.31 0.93
CA MET A 31 4.71 10.35 -0.02
C MET A 31 5.85 10.99 -0.81
N ARG A 32 5.67 12.26 -1.21
CA ARG A 32 6.71 13.02 -1.90
C ARG A 32 7.96 13.20 -1.02
N GLU A 33 7.81 13.59 0.23
CA GLU A 33 8.91 13.72 1.18
C GLU A 33 9.68 12.39 1.32
N MET A 34 8.93 11.29 1.48
CA MET A 34 9.51 9.96 1.58
C MET A 34 10.29 9.55 0.33
N MET A 35 9.81 9.88 -0.87
CA MET A 35 10.53 9.60 -2.11
C MET A 35 11.75 10.51 -2.31
N LEU A 36 11.69 11.77 -1.87
CA LEU A 36 12.79 12.73 -2.01
C LEU A 36 14.05 12.33 -1.21
N VAL A 37 13.94 11.43 -0.25
CA VAL A 37 15.11 10.82 0.41
C VAL A 37 16.05 10.13 -0.59
N TYR A 38 15.54 9.75 -1.75
CA TYR A 38 16.28 9.11 -2.84
C TYR A 38 16.64 10.08 -3.98
N ASP A 39 16.42 11.38 -3.80
CA ASP A 39 16.79 12.37 -4.82
C ASP A 39 18.31 12.35 -5.00
N GLY A 40 18.75 12.21 -6.25
CA GLY A 40 20.16 11.98 -6.59
C GLY A 40 20.66 10.53 -6.44
N ASP A 41 19.87 9.62 -5.83
CA ASP A 41 20.22 8.19 -5.72
C ASP A 41 19.08 7.27 -6.21
N GLN A 42 18.65 7.50 -7.44
CA GLN A 42 17.62 6.72 -8.11
C GLN A 42 17.97 5.22 -8.19
N LYS A 43 19.26 4.89 -8.22
CA LYS A 43 19.71 3.49 -8.23
C LYS A 43 19.31 2.77 -6.95
N ARG A 44 19.48 3.41 -5.80
CA ARG A 44 19.07 2.88 -4.50
C ARG A 44 17.55 2.73 -4.42
N TYR A 45 16.78 3.74 -4.86
CA TYR A 45 15.32 3.65 -4.96
C TYR A 45 14.91 2.41 -5.78
N ALA A 46 15.49 2.25 -6.97
CA ALA A 46 15.20 1.13 -7.85
C ALA A 46 15.57 -0.25 -7.24
N GLN A 47 16.64 -0.32 -6.45
CA GLN A 47 17.02 -1.54 -5.73
C GLN A 47 16.00 -1.91 -4.65
N ILE A 48 15.55 -0.94 -3.86
CA ILE A 48 14.57 -1.16 -2.77
C ILE A 48 13.22 -1.56 -3.35
N ALA A 49 12.71 -0.81 -4.33
CA ALA A 49 11.46 -1.13 -5.01
C ALA A 49 11.53 -2.53 -5.69
N GLY A 50 12.62 -2.82 -6.38
CA GLY A 50 12.85 -4.13 -7.00
C GLY A 50 12.94 -5.28 -5.99
N HIS A 51 13.48 -5.03 -4.80
CA HIS A 51 13.49 -6.01 -3.71
C HIS A 51 12.07 -6.30 -3.21
N GLY A 52 11.26 -5.27 -3.00
CA GLY A 52 9.86 -5.42 -2.60
C GLY A 52 9.04 -6.25 -3.61
N PHE A 53 9.17 -5.94 -4.90
CA PHE A 53 8.50 -6.72 -5.95
C PHE A 53 8.99 -8.16 -6.03
N ARG A 54 10.27 -8.43 -5.77
CA ARG A 54 10.79 -9.79 -5.73
C ARG A 54 10.18 -10.60 -4.58
N ILE A 55 10.13 -10.03 -3.37
CA ILE A 55 9.50 -10.68 -2.21
C ILE A 55 8.03 -10.99 -2.49
N LEU A 56 7.33 -10.05 -3.09
CA LEU A 56 5.92 -10.24 -3.48
C LEU A 56 5.78 -11.39 -4.49
N ALA A 57 6.62 -11.45 -5.53
CA ALA A 57 6.61 -12.51 -6.51
C ALA A 57 6.90 -13.89 -5.87
N GLU A 58 7.92 -13.99 -5.02
CA GLU A 58 8.27 -15.20 -4.29
C GLU A 58 7.13 -15.68 -3.37
N ALA A 59 6.42 -14.75 -2.72
CA ALA A 59 5.26 -15.07 -1.90
C ALA A 59 4.08 -15.59 -2.76
N MET A 60 3.86 -14.99 -3.92
CA MET A 60 2.83 -15.44 -4.86
C MET A 60 3.13 -16.82 -5.47
N GLU A 61 4.40 -17.11 -5.79
CA GLU A 61 4.83 -18.41 -6.29
C GLU A 61 4.61 -19.54 -5.28
N LYS A 62 4.82 -19.26 -4.00
CA LYS A 62 4.55 -20.22 -2.93
C LYS A 62 3.09 -20.59 -2.77
N ASN A 63 2.19 -19.75 -3.24
CA ASN A 63 0.74 -19.95 -3.22
C ASN A 63 0.21 -20.50 -1.88
N LEU A 64 0.74 -19.99 -0.76
CA LEU A 64 0.36 -20.42 0.58
C LEU A 64 -1.09 -19.98 0.88
N PRO A 65 -1.84 -20.77 1.68
CA PRO A 65 -3.16 -20.35 2.12
C PRO A 65 -3.06 -19.04 2.92
N TYR A 66 -3.96 -18.10 2.63
CA TYR A 66 -4.06 -16.82 3.34
C TYR A 66 -4.82 -16.98 4.67
N GLU A 67 -4.36 -17.92 5.51
CA GLU A 67 -4.94 -18.15 6.82
C GLU A 67 -4.13 -17.41 7.88
N LEU A 68 -4.77 -16.45 8.54
CA LEU A 68 -4.21 -15.79 9.71
C LEU A 68 -4.66 -16.50 10.97
N LYS A 69 -3.72 -16.80 11.87
CA LYS A 69 -3.99 -17.41 13.18
C LYS A 69 -4.15 -16.37 14.30
N CYS A 70 -4.27 -15.12 13.94
CA CYS A 70 -4.47 -13.98 14.83
C CYS A 70 -5.67 -13.15 14.37
N PRO A 71 -6.29 -12.37 15.27
CA PRO A 71 -7.25 -11.36 14.85
C PRO A 71 -6.67 -10.44 13.78
N ALA A 72 -7.49 -10.06 12.81
CA ALA A 72 -7.06 -9.24 11.71
C ALA A 72 -8.16 -8.29 11.24
N LEU A 73 -7.76 -7.09 10.85
CA LEU A 73 -8.61 -6.08 10.26
C LEU A 73 -8.10 -5.78 8.85
N LEU A 74 -8.98 -5.90 7.84
CA LEU A 74 -8.70 -5.47 6.48
C LEU A 74 -9.24 -4.06 6.27
N MET A 75 -8.40 -3.18 5.74
CA MET A 75 -8.79 -1.84 5.31
C MET A 75 -8.33 -1.60 3.88
N CYS A 76 -9.15 -0.95 3.07
CA CYS A 76 -8.81 -0.62 1.68
C CYS A 76 -9.45 0.70 1.29
N GLY A 77 -8.68 1.59 0.68
CA GLY A 77 -9.20 2.80 0.08
C GLY A 77 -10.13 2.51 -1.09
N THR A 78 -11.25 3.25 -1.20
CA THR A 78 -12.19 3.04 -2.30
C THR A 78 -11.62 3.49 -3.66
N GLN A 79 -10.56 4.31 -3.63
CA GLN A 79 -9.83 4.80 -4.81
C GLN A 79 -8.41 4.21 -4.89
N ASP A 80 -8.19 3.02 -4.30
CA ASP A 80 -6.91 2.32 -4.40
C ASP A 80 -6.72 1.74 -5.81
N HIS A 81 -5.96 2.43 -6.64
CA HIS A 81 -5.60 2.01 -7.99
C HIS A 81 -4.21 1.35 -8.06
N ALA A 82 -3.56 1.07 -6.92
CA ALA A 82 -2.27 0.39 -6.90
C ALA A 82 -2.44 -1.10 -7.26
N GLY A 83 -2.11 -1.42 -8.49
CA GLY A 83 -2.21 -2.79 -9.00
C GLY A 83 -3.62 -3.39 -8.88
N SER A 84 -3.75 -4.49 -8.14
CA SER A 84 -5.02 -5.21 -7.95
C SER A 84 -5.49 -5.21 -6.48
N CYS A 85 -5.09 -4.25 -5.68
CA CYS A 85 -5.35 -4.22 -4.23
C CYS A 85 -6.83 -4.36 -3.89
N ILE A 86 -7.72 -3.61 -4.53
CA ILE A 86 -9.18 -3.73 -4.33
C ILE A 86 -9.65 -5.16 -4.60
N ARG A 87 -9.21 -5.77 -5.70
CA ARG A 87 -9.59 -7.14 -6.06
C ARG A 87 -9.09 -8.16 -5.04
N TYR A 88 -7.85 -8.01 -4.58
CA TYR A 88 -7.27 -8.90 -3.58
C TYR A 88 -7.93 -8.77 -2.21
N ASN A 89 -8.22 -7.57 -1.75
CA ASN A 89 -8.94 -7.35 -0.49
C ASN A 89 -10.34 -7.96 -0.53
N LYS A 90 -11.09 -7.78 -1.63
CA LYS A 90 -12.40 -8.42 -1.82
C LYS A 90 -12.30 -9.95 -1.83
N ALA A 91 -11.30 -10.52 -2.50
CA ALA A 91 -11.10 -11.97 -2.54
C ALA A 91 -10.71 -12.51 -1.16
N TRP A 92 -9.84 -11.82 -0.44
CA TRP A 92 -9.41 -12.21 0.90
C TRP A 92 -10.58 -12.19 1.88
N HIS A 93 -11.35 -11.10 1.94
CA HIS A 93 -12.58 -11.01 2.73
C HIS A 93 -13.54 -12.15 2.40
N ARG A 94 -13.81 -12.41 1.13
CA ARG A 94 -14.72 -13.48 0.70
C ARG A 94 -14.26 -14.86 1.16
N ASN A 95 -12.98 -15.15 1.09
CA ASN A 95 -12.41 -16.46 1.38
C ASN A 95 -12.23 -16.70 2.89
N THR A 96 -11.86 -15.68 3.65
CA THR A 96 -11.52 -15.82 5.09
C THR A 96 -12.59 -15.31 6.02
N LYS A 97 -13.56 -14.52 5.52
CA LYS A 97 -14.58 -13.81 6.30
C LYS A 97 -14.02 -12.74 7.25
N ILE A 98 -12.72 -12.42 7.16
CA ILE A 98 -12.15 -11.28 7.88
C ILE A 98 -12.89 -10.01 7.43
N PRO A 99 -13.41 -9.18 8.37
CA PRO A 99 -14.10 -7.94 8.01
C PRO A 99 -13.24 -7.03 7.12
N LEU A 100 -13.84 -6.47 6.09
CA LEU A 100 -13.19 -5.50 5.21
C LEU A 100 -13.88 -4.15 5.35
N THR A 101 -13.15 -3.17 5.86
CA THR A 101 -13.60 -1.78 5.99
C THR A 101 -13.09 -0.95 4.82
N TRP A 102 -14.01 -0.27 4.15
CA TRP A 102 -13.69 0.65 3.08
C TRP A 102 -13.41 2.04 3.62
N ILE A 103 -12.27 2.62 3.20
CA ILE A 103 -11.91 3.99 3.55
C ILE A 103 -12.32 4.88 2.36
N GLU A 104 -13.43 5.58 2.53
CA GLU A 104 -14.05 6.33 1.44
C GLU A 104 -13.16 7.48 0.96
N GLY A 105 -12.96 7.55 -0.36
CA GLY A 105 -12.14 8.57 -1.02
C GLY A 105 -10.63 8.43 -0.81
N ALA A 106 -10.15 7.41 -0.09
CA ALA A 106 -8.72 7.16 0.10
C ALA A 106 -8.13 6.32 -1.03
N GLY A 107 -6.85 6.54 -1.31
CA GLY A 107 -6.03 5.73 -2.21
C GLY A 107 -5.36 4.55 -1.50
N HIS A 108 -4.23 4.13 -2.06
CA HIS A 108 -3.42 3.02 -1.51
C HIS A 108 -2.87 3.34 -0.12
N ASN A 109 -2.43 4.56 0.09
CA ASN A 109 -1.94 5.05 1.37
C ASN A 109 -3.12 5.62 2.21
N SER A 110 -4.11 4.79 2.49
CA SER A 110 -5.33 5.21 3.21
C SER A 110 -5.02 5.80 4.59
N ASN A 111 -3.96 5.35 5.24
CA ASN A 111 -3.49 5.88 6.53
C ASN A 111 -3.00 7.33 6.47
N THR A 112 -2.50 7.78 5.33
CA THR A 112 -2.10 9.18 5.13
C THR A 112 -3.20 10.02 4.48
N ASP A 113 -4.08 9.40 3.72
CA ASP A 113 -5.23 10.10 3.13
C ASP A 113 -6.35 10.38 4.14
N LYS A 114 -6.58 9.47 5.09
CA LYS A 114 -7.64 9.53 6.10
C LYS A 114 -7.13 9.08 7.48
N PRO A 115 -6.10 9.75 8.04
CA PRO A 115 -5.41 9.30 9.26
C PRO A 115 -6.34 9.15 10.45
N GLU A 116 -7.27 10.08 10.67
CA GLU A 116 -8.21 10.03 11.79
C GLU A 116 -9.15 8.82 11.70
N GLN A 117 -9.65 8.51 10.51
CA GLN A 117 -10.53 7.37 10.31
C GLN A 117 -9.76 6.06 10.51
N VAL A 118 -8.56 5.94 9.93
CA VAL A 118 -7.73 4.73 10.04
C VAL A 118 -7.30 4.50 11.48
N ASN A 119 -6.83 5.55 12.19
CA ASN A 119 -6.41 5.45 13.58
C ASN A 119 -7.57 4.99 14.48
N ARG A 120 -8.76 5.58 14.33
CA ARG A 120 -9.95 5.17 15.09
C ARG A 120 -10.29 3.70 14.86
N LEU A 121 -10.27 3.22 13.61
CA LEU A 121 -10.53 1.81 13.31
C LEU A 121 -9.49 0.88 13.94
N ILE A 122 -8.23 1.29 14.02
CA ILE A 122 -7.17 0.54 14.69
C ILE A 122 -7.43 0.52 16.21
N GLU A 123 -7.75 1.66 16.80
CA GLU A 123 -8.07 1.77 18.24
C GLU A 123 -9.26 0.90 18.63
N GLU A 124 -10.36 0.98 17.87
CA GLU A 124 -11.56 0.13 18.07
C GLU A 124 -11.20 -1.35 17.95
N PHE A 125 -10.48 -1.75 16.90
CA PHE A 125 -10.06 -3.13 16.70
C PHE A 125 -9.18 -3.65 17.85
N VAL A 126 -8.23 -2.85 18.32
CA VAL A 126 -7.35 -3.24 19.45
C VAL A 126 -8.15 -3.35 20.74
N ALA A 127 -9.10 -2.45 20.99
CA ALA A 127 -9.96 -2.52 22.17
C ALA A 127 -10.86 -3.76 22.20
N ASP A 128 -11.30 -4.22 21.03
CA ASP A 128 -12.17 -5.41 20.90
C ASP A 128 -11.43 -6.74 21.14
N ILE A 129 -10.09 -6.75 21.06
CA ILE A 129 -9.27 -7.97 21.18
C ILE A 129 -8.50 -8.05 22.50
N LEU A 130 -8.48 -7.00 23.32
CA LEU A 130 -7.84 -6.95 24.63
C LEU A 130 -8.84 -7.26 25.74
#